data_e0353266cc2347499e7e1b29300c9395
#
_entry.id   e0353266cc2347499e7e1b29300c9395
#
_cell.length_a   1.000
_cell.length_b   1.000
_cell.length_c   1.000
_cell.angle_alpha   90.00
_cell.angle_beta   90.00
_cell.angle_gamma   90.00
#
_symmetry.space_group_name_H-M   'P 1'
#
loop_
_entity.id
_entity.type
_entity.pdbx_description
1 polymer ?
#
loop_
_entity_poly.entity_id
_entity_poly.type
_entity_poly.pdbx_seq_one_letter_code
_entity_poly.pdbx_strand_id
1 'polypeptide(L)' 'MDNLRAVYAYCSAHGIPVMFDATRAVENAYLIQKHDARFHHTRVRDILREMMLYGDGCTVSGKKDYLINIGGLLAFK' A
#
# COMPACT_ATOMS: atom_id res chain seq x y z
N MET A 1 6.85 3.16 -5.87
CA MET A 1 7.36 2.07 -4.98
C MET A 1 8.66 2.45 -4.27
N ASP A 2 9.58 3.12 -4.93
CA ASP A 2 10.90 3.43 -4.35
C ASP A 2 10.81 4.31 -3.10
N ASN A 3 9.90 5.27 -3.08
CA ASN A 3 9.68 6.13 -1.92
C ASN A 3 9.17 5.34 -0.70
N LEU A 4 8.32 4.33 -0.92
CA LEU A 4 7.84 3.48 0.17
C LEU A 4 9.00 2.69 0.80
N ARG A 5 9.87 2.12 -0.04
CA ARG A 5 11.05 1.41 0.43
C ARG A 5 11.97 2.32 1.25
N ALA A 6 12.22 3.54 0.75
CA ALA A 6 13.10 4.49 1.42
C ALA A 6 12.53 4.92 2.78
N VAL A 7 11.23 5.25 2.84
CA VAL A 7 10.57 5.65 4.09
C VAL A 7 10.59 4.51 5.09
N TYR A 8 10.26 3.28 4.66
CA TYR A 8 10.25 2.13 5.55
C TYR A 8 11.64 1.81 6.09
N ALA A 9 12.66 1.86 5.23
CA ALA A 9 14.03 1.62 5.64
C ALA A 9 14.49 2.63 6.70
N TYR A 10 14.20 3.90 6.49
CA TYR A 10 14.54 4.96 7.46
C TYR A 10 13.81 4.76 8.78
N CYS A 11 12.50 4.56 8.73
CA CYS A 11 11.68 4.43 9.94
C CYS A 11 12.05 3.16 10.72
N SER A 12 12.27 2.03 10.04
CA SER A 12 12.68 0.79 10.68
C SER A 12 14.02 0.92 11.39
N ALA A 13 14.98 1.62 10.78
CA ALA A 13 16.28 1.86 11.40
C ALA A 13 16.20 2.72 12.66
N HIS A 14 15.15 3.51 12.80
CA HIS A 14 14.94 4.41 13.95
C HIS A 14 13.84 3.92 14.91
N GLY A 15 13.33 2.71 14.73
CA GLY A 15 12.28 2.15 15.59
C GLY A 15 10.94 2.85 15.47
N ILE A 16 10.67 3.49 14.32
CA ILE A 16 9.42 4.23 14.07
C ILE A 16 8.49 3.33 13.25
N PRO A 17 7.29 2.99 13.77
CA PRO A 17 6.32 2.21 12.99
C PRO A 17 5.75 3.04 11.83
N VAL A 18 5.48 2.37 10.71
CA VAL A 18 4.88 2.98 9.52
C VAL A 18 3.46 2.47 9.39
N MET A 19 2.50 3.38 9.38
CA MET A 19 1.08 3.05 9.18
C MET A 19 0.63 3.66 7.86
N PHE A 20 0.04 2.83 7.00
CA PHE A 20 -0.52 3.29 5.74
C PHE A 20 -1.98 3.71 5.88
N ASP A 21 -2.33 4.82 5.23
CA ASP A 21 -3.70 5.04 4.78
C ASP A 21 -3.82 4.33 3.43
N ALA A 22 -4.38 3.12 3.45
CA ALA A 22 -4.46 2.25 2.27
C ALA A 22 -5.82 2.33 1.57
N THR A 23 -6.58 3.41 1.80
CA THR A 23 -7.93 3.60 1.26
C THR A 23 -7.98 3.43 -0.26
N ARG A 24 -6.97 3.90 -0.98
CA ARG A 24 -6.87 3.77 -2.44
C ARG A 24 -5.68 2.93 -2.88
N ALA A 25 -5.27 1.97 -2.07
CA ALA A 25 -4.10 1.16 -2.35
C ALA A 25 -4.22 0.34 -3.63
N VAL A 26 -5.42 -0.19 -3.92
CA VAL A 26 -5.66 -0.97 -5.15
C VAL A 26 -5.49 -0.07 -6.38
N GLU A 27 -6.06 1.13 -6.37
CA GLU A 27 -5.90 2.10 -7.43
C GLU A 27 -4.43 2.48 -7.61
N ASN A 28 -3.73 2.73 -6.52
CA ASN A 28 -2.31 3.05 -6.57
C ASN A 28 -1.46 1.90 -7.12
N ALA A 29 -1.77 0.66 -6.77
CA ALA A 29 -1.09 -0.51 -7.31
C ALA A 29 -1.31 -0.62 -8.82
N TYR A 30 -2.52 -0.36 -9.30
CA TYR A 30 -2.81 -0.31 -10.73
C TYR A 30 -2.01 0.77 -11.46
N LEU A 31 -1.90 1.95 -10.87
CA LEU A 31 -1.11 3.04 -11.45
C LEU A 31 0.38 2.70 -11.52
N ILE A 32 0.90 2.01 -10.51
CA ILE A 32 2.29 1.52 -10.52
C ILE A 32 2.48 0.52 -11.67
N GLN A 33 1.56 -0.44 -11.83
CA GLN A 33 1.62 -1.40 -12.94
C GLN A 33 1.66 -0.68 -14.29
N LYS A 34 0.84 0.35 -14.45
CA LYS A 34 0.70 1.07 -15.71
C LYS A 34 1.89 1.98 -16.01
N HIS A 35 2.45 2.64 -15.01
CA HIS A 35 3.43 3.71 -15.22
C HIS A 35 4.88 3.33 -14.87
N ASP A 36 5.11 2.25 -14.15
CA ASP A 36 6.45 1.78 -13.83
C ASP A 36 6.78 0.54 -14.64
N ALA A 37 7.76 0.67 -15.56
CA ALA A 37 8.14 -0.42 -16.47
C ALA A 37 8.56 -1.69 -15.71
N ARG A 38 9.10 -1.57 -14.50
CA ARG A 38 9.51 -2.71 -13.68
C ARG A 38 8.32 -3.58 -13.26
N PHE A 39 7.09 -3.03 -13.30
CA PHE A 39 5.88 -3.70 -12.83
C PHE A 39 4.85 -3.96 -13.92
N HIS A 40 5.16 -3.69 -15.20
CA HIS A 40 4.21 -3.86 -16.31
C HIS A 40 3.67 -5.29 -16.43
N HIS A 41 4.45 -6.30 -16.06
CA HIS A 41 4.07 -7.70 -16.12
C HIS A 41 3.73 -8.29 -14.75
N THR A 42 3.68 -7.46 -13.71
CA THR A 42 3.35 -7.88 -12.35
C THR A 42 1.86 -7.64 -12.10
N ARG A 43 1.17 -8.64 -11.54
CA ARG A 43 -0.26 -8.49 -11.22
C ARG A 43 -0.48 -7.44 -10.16
N VAL A 44 -1.60 -6.71 -10.26
CA VAL A 44 -1.96 -5.66 -9.29
C VAL A 44 -1.94 -6.18 -7.85
N ARG A 45 -2.45 -7.39 -7.61
CA ARG A 45 -2.46 -7.98 -6.25
C ARG A 45 -1.06 -8.21 -5.70
N ASP A 46 -0.09 -8.53 -6.56
CA ASP A 46 1.29 -8.76 -6.13
C ASP A 46 2.01 -7.43 -5.87
N ILE A 47 1.69 -6.41 -6.65
CA ILE A 47 2.17 -5.04 -6.40
C ILE A 47 1.62 -4.54 -5.06
N LEU A 48 0.32 -4.74 -4.82
CA LEU A 48 -0.33 -4.37 -3.57
C LEU A 48 0.32 -5.08 -2.37
N ARG A 49 0.60 -6.37 -2.53
CA ARG A 49 1.28 -7.16 -1.49
C ARG A 49 2.66 -6.59 -1.18
N GLU A 50 3.43 -6.24 -2.20
CA GLU A 50 4.73 -5.63 -2.00
C GLU A 50 4.62 -4.28 -1.29
N MET A 51 3.66 -3.43 -1.69
CA MET A 51 3.41 -2.15 -1.02
C MET A 51 3.19 -2.34 0.49
N MET A 52 2.38 -3.33 0.86
CA MET A 52 2.05 -3.61 2.27
C MET A 52 3.24 -4.11 3.08
N LEU A 53 4.27 -4.66 2.44
CA LEU A 53 5.51 -5.06 3.14
C LEU A 53 6.25 -3.86 3.73
N TYR A 54 6.06 -2.67 3.19
CA TYR A 54 6.74 -1.46 3.64
C TYR A 54 5.97 -0.69 4.71
N GLY A 55 5.06 -1.36 5.41
CA GLY A 55 4.34 -0.80 6.53
C GLY A 55 4.16 -1.81 7.66
N ASP A 56 3.85 -1.31 8.83
CA ASP A 56 3.59 -2.13 10.02
C ASP A 56 2.10 -2.35 10.23
N GLY A 57 1.28 -1.62 9.53
CA GLY A 57 -0.17 -1.75 9.54
C GLY A 57 -0.81 -0.78 8.56
N CYS A 58 -2.13 -0.86 8.42
CA CYS A 58 -2.86 0.04 7.54
C CYS A 58 -4.28 0.30 8.04
N THR A 59 -4.83 1.43 7.60
CA THR A 59 -6.26 1.75 7.71
C THR A 59 -6.85 1.82 6.31
N VAL A 60 -8.10 1.41 6.16
CA VAL A 60 -8.80 1.41 4.87
C VAL A 60 -10.23 1.88 5.07
N SER A 61 -10.66 2.88 4.26
CA SER A 61 -12.07 3.19 4.10
C SER A 61 -12.61 2.36 2.93
N GLY A 62 -13.62 1.55 3.18
CA GLY A 62 -14.19 0.67 2.15
C GLY A 62 -15.06 1.38 1.13
N LYS A 63 -15.42 2.64 1.37
CA LYS A 63 -16.31 3.40 0.48
C LYS A 63 -15.62 3.94 -0.79
N LYS A 64 -14.32 3.68 -0.96
CA LYS A 64 -13.56 4.09 -2.14
C LYS A 64 -13.33 2.89 -3.06
N ASP A 65 -12.16 2.24 -2.96
CA ASP A 65 -11.79 1.12 -3.83
C ASP A 65 -12.70 -0.09 -3.70
N TYR A 66 -13.31 -0.30 -2.53
CA TYR A 66 -14.12 -1.49 -2.25
C TYR A 66 -15.61 -1.27 -2.45
N LEU A 67 -16.02 -0.08 -2.89
CA LEU A 67 -17.39 0.24 -3.34
C LEU A 67 -18.48 -0.03 -2.30
N ILE A 68 -18.18 0.11 -1.03
CA ILE A 68 -19.18 0.00 0.04
C ILE A 68 -19.62 1.40 0.48
N ASN A 69 -20.88 1.52 0.94
CA ASN A 69 -21.46 2.82 1.29
C ASN A 69 -20.77 3.46 2.48
N ILE A 70 -20.53 2.68 3.52
CA ILE A 70 -19.82 3.10 4.72
C ILE A 70 -19.11 1.90 5.33
N GLY A 71 -17.93 2.14 5.88
CA GLY A 71 -17.16 1.09 6.52
C GLY A 71 -15.68 1.21 6.24
N GLY A 72 -14.91 0.40 6.91
CA GLY A 72 -13.47 0.37 6.78
C GLY A 72 -12.87 -0.74 7.61
N LEU A 73 -11.54 -0.83 7.58
CA LEU A 73 -10.81 -1.78 8.41
C LEU A 73 -9.50 -1.17 8.92
N LEU A 74 -8.99 -1.79 9.98
CA LEU A 74 -7.69 -1.49 10.55
C LEU A 74 -6.95 -2.82 10.65
N ALA A 75 -5.71 -2.87 10.13
CA ALA A 75 -4.91 -4.08 10.14
C ALA A 75 -3.49 -3.80 10.63
N PHE A 76 -2.91 -4.78 11.32
CA PHE A 76 -1.53 -4.74 11.81
C PHE A 76 -0.80 -6.01 11.40
N LYS A 77 0.51 -5.89 11.28
CA LYS A 77 1.36 -7.08 11.18
C LYS A 77 1.36 -7.86 12.49
#